data_aee8c30e6291dafa56c201b6a3342a46
#
_entry.id   aee8c30e6291dafa56c201b6a3342a46
#
_cell.length_a   1.000
_cell.length_b   1.000
_cell.length_c   1.000
_cell.angle_alpha   90.00
_cell.angle_beta   90.00
_cell.angle_gamma   90.00
#
_symmetry.space_group_name_H-M   'P 1'
#
loop_
_entity.id
_entity.type
_entity.pdbx_description
1 polymer ?
#
loop_
_entity_poly.entity_id
_entity_poly.type
_entity_poly.pdbx_seq_one_letter_code
_entity_poly.pdbx_strand_id
1 'polypeptide(L)'
;MRRLALFTAHFPPSNLASVHRARLMARHLPEFGWQPVIVTTHWQHYEETLDWDLHALLPPGLELIQTGALPTKPLRLVGDIGIRGFFWHLAALRRLAAQGSIDFLLVTIPSNYSALLGRALWRSHRLPFGLDYQDPW
;
A
#
# COMPACT_ATOMS: atom_id res chain seq x y z
N MET A 1 -14.34 -6.14 -14.51
CA MET A 1 -13.39 -5.06 -14.21
C MET A 1 -12.12 -5.71 -13.66
N ARG A 2 -10.97 -5.31 -14.17
CA ARG A 2 -9.69 -5.82 -13.65
C ARG A 2 -9.43 -5.27 -12.25
N ARG A 3 -8.79 -6.04 -11.41
CA ARG A 3 -8.50 -5.63 -10.04
C ARG A 3 -7.02 -5.30 -9.87
N LEU A 4 -6.74 -4.12 -9.32
CA LEU A 4 -5.40 -3.64 -9.08
C LEU A 4 -5.15 -3.52 -7.57
N ALA A 5 -4.19 -4.29 -7.06
CA ALA A 5 -3.69 -4.04 -5.72
C ALA A 5 -2.78 -2.81 -5.75
N LEU A 6 -3.17 -1.75 -5.07
CA LEU A 6 -2.36 -0.56 -4.84
C LEU A 6 -1.75 -0.67 -3.45
N PHE A 7 -0.47 -1.01 -3.40
CA PHE A 7 0.27 -1.02 -2.15
C PHE A 7 0.85 0.36 -1.88
N THR A 8 0.60 0.84 -0.68
CA THR A 8 1.21 2.05 -0.15
C THR A 8 1.45 1.88 1.36
N ALA A 9 2.65 2.16 1.83
CA ALA A 9 2.99 1.97 3.25
C ALA A 9 2.17 2.89 4.16
N HIS A 10 1.85 4.10 3.68
CA HIS A 10 1.01 5.09 4.35
C HIS A 10 -0.20 5.42 3.49
N PHE A 11 -1.36 5.56 4.13
CA PHE A 11 -2.62 5.92 3.47
C PHE A 11 -3.45 6.79 4.42
N PRO A 12 -4.43 7.59 3.96
CA PRO A 12 -5.25 8.35 4.89
C PRO A 12 -5.80 7.49 6.05
N PRO A 13 -5.72 7.98 7.29
CA PRO A 13 -5.60 9.37 7.73
C PRO A 13 -4.18 9.95 7.82
N SER A 14 -3.15 9.28 7.33
CA SER A 14 -1.81 9.88 7.23
C SER A 14 -1.85 11.14 6.38
N ASN A 15 -1.13 12.18 6.80
CA ASN A 15 -1.01 13.47 6.10
C ASN A 15 0.32 13.64 5.39
N LEU A 16 1.05 12.56 5.10
CA LEU A 16 2.27 12.62 4.31
C LEU A 16 1.94 12.94 2.85
N ALA A 17 2.83 13.68 2.19
CA ALA A 17 2.66 14.06 0.78
C ALA A 17 2.44 12.85 -0.14
N SER A 18 3.09 11.73 0.15
CA SER A 18 3.01 10.49 -0.63
C SER A 18 1.61 9.88 -0.68
N VAL A 19 0.75 10.12 0.32
CA VAL A 19 -0.59 9.51 0.38
C VAL A 19 -1.57 10.12 -0.62
N HIS A 20 -1.34 11.38 -1.04
CA HIS A 20 -2.26 12.07 -1.95
C HIS A 20 -2.31 11.39 -3.31
N ARG A 21 -1.18 10.92 -3.83
CA ARG A 21 -1.13 10.23 -5.11
C ARG A 21 -1.89 8.92 -5.09
N ALA A 22 -1.65 8.09 -4.07
CA ALA A 22 -2.36 6.83 -3.90
C ALA A 22 -3.87 7.05 -3.71
N ARG A 23 -4.26 8.07 -2.93
CA ARG A 23 -5.67 8.44 -2.73
C ARG A 23 -6.36 8.85 -4.03
N LEU A 24 -5.69 9.67 -4.84
CA LEU A 24 -6.23 10.11 -6.13
C LEU A 24 -6.32 8.94 -7.11
N MET A 25 -5.30 8.08 -7.16
CA MET A 25 -5.37 6.86 -7.96
C MET A 25 -6.55 5.99 -7.56
N ALA A 26 -6.75 5.76 -6.26
CA ALA A 26 -7.87 4.97 -5.76
C ALA A 26 -9.23 5.52 -6.20
N ARG A 27 -9.35 6.85 -6.30
CA ARG A 27 -10.57 7.51 -6.75
C ARG A 27 -10.82 7.37 -8.25
N HIS A 28 -9.77 7.50 -9.07
CA HIS A 28 -9.91 7.62 -10.53
C HIS A 28 -9.67 6.31 -11.30
N LEU A 29 -9.02 5.31 -10.73
CA LEU A 29 -8.79 4.02 -11.38
C LEU A 29 -10.05 3.37 -11.96
N PRO A 30 -11.23 3.45 -11.31
CA PRO A 30 -12.47 2.90 -11.88
C PRO A 30 -12.86 3.48 -13.24
N GLU A 31 -12.54 4.75 -13.51
CA GLU A 31 -12.79 5.42 -14.78
C GLU A 31 -12.02 4.76 -15.95
N PHE A 32 -10.93 4.05 -15.62
CA PHE A 32 -10.07 3.33 -16.58
C PHE A 32 -10.28 1.81 -16.56
N GLY A 33 -11.36 1.34 -15.95
CA GLY A 33 -11.70 -0.09 -15.90
C GLY A 33 -10.93 -0.90 -14.85
N TRP A 34 -10.32 -0.24 -13.86
CA TRP A 34 -9.63 -0.89 -12.77
C TRP A 34 -10.35 -0.70 -11.43
N GLN A 35 -10.56 -1.79 -10.72
CA GLN A 35 -11.05 -1.74 -9.35
C GLN A 35 -9.85 -1.75 -8.40
N PRO A 36 -9.62 -0.67 -7.66
CA PRO A 36 -8.52 -0.62 -6.69
C PRO A 36 -8.82 -1.43 -5.43
N VAL A 37 -7.81 -2.15 -4.98
CA VAL A 37 -7.75 -2.79 -3.65
C VAL A 37 -6.54 -2.18 -2.95
N ILE A 38 -6.77 -1.40 -1.90
CA ILE A 38 -5.67 -0.74 -1.19
C ILE A 38 -5.11 -1.70 -0.15
N VAL A 39 -3.79 -1.91 -0.19
CA VAL A 39 -3.06 -2.63 0.86
C VAL A 39 -2.12 -1.64 1.52
N THR A 40 -2.30 -1.41 2.80
CA THR A 40 -1.56 -0.40 3.57
C THR A 40 -1.34 -0.86 5.01
N THR A 41 -0.48 -0.17 5.73
CA THR A 41 -0.30 -0.40 7.17
C THR A 41 -1.43 0.27 7.95
N HIS A 42 -1.88 -0.35 9.02
CA HIS A 42 -2.89 0.24 9.89
C HIS A 42 -2.37 1.54 10.52
N TRP A 43 -3.21 2.56 10.56
CA TRP A 43 -2.85 3.92 11.00
C TRP A 43 -2.26 3.99 12.41
N GLN A 44 -2.58 3.05 13.29
CA GLN A 44 -2.00 2.99 14.64
C GLN A 44 -0.47 2.85 14.65
N HIS A 45 0.13 2.41 13.54
CA HIS A 45 1.58 2.27 13.39
C HIS A 45 2.26 3.50 12.79
N TYR A 46 1.47 4.53 12.41
CA TYR A 46 2.00 5.77 11.88
C TYR A 46 2.55 6.65 12.99
N GLU A 47 3.66 7.32 12.72
CA GLU A 47 4.29 8.27 13.64
C GLU A 47 3.97 9.74 13.29
N GLU A 48 3.49 9.97 12.07
CA GLU A 48 3.10 11.28 11.56
C GLU A 48 1.73 11.72 12.07
N THR A 49 1.43 13.00 11.83
CA THR A 49 0.11 13.58 12.13
C THR A 49 -0.99 12.93 11.32
N LEU A 50 -2.09 12.60 11.96
CA LEU A 50 -3.26 12.01 11.32
C LEU A 50 -4.28 13.12 10.99
N ASP A 51 -4.81 13.07 9.78
CA ASP A 51 -5.83 13.97 9.28
C ASP A 51 -7.06 13.15 8.86
N TRP A 52 -8.06 13.13 9.70
CA TRP A 52 -9.28 12.37 9.48
C TRP A 52 -10.18 12.97 8.41
N ASP A 53 -10.00 14.25 8.08
CA ASP A 53 -10.71 14.88 6.95
C ASP A 53 -10.23 14.27 5.62
N LEU A 54 -8.95 13.92 5.50
CA LEU A 54 -8.44 13.18 4.35
C LEU A 54 -9.05 11.78 4.23
N HIS A 55 -9.24 11.12 5.36
CA HIS A 55 -9.90 9.81 5.37
C HIS A 55 -11.36 9.92 4.90
N ALA A 56 -12.06 10.98 5.26
CA ALA A 56 -13.43 11.23 4.85
C ALA A 56 -13.57 11.49 3.33
N LEU A 57 -12.49 11.83 2.64
CA LEU A 57 -12.46 12.04 1.18
C LEU A 57 -12.28 10.74 0.38
N LEU A 58 -12.11 9.60 1.03
CA LEU A 58 -11.97 8.32 0.34
C LEU A 58 -13.28 7.94 -0.35
N PRO A 59 -13.21 7.29 -1.52
CA PRO A 59 -14.41 6.81 -2.21
C PRO A 59 -15.21 5.84 -1.32
N PRO A 60 -16.54 5.96 -1.31
CA PRO A 60 -17.36 4.99 -0.61
C PRO A 60 -17.20 3.59 -1.22
N GLY A 61 -17.12 2.58 -0.38
CA GLY A 61 -16.94 1.19 -0.81
C GLY A 61 -15.53 0.83 -1.28
N LEU A 62 -14.53 1.70 -1.04
CA LEU A 62 -13.14 1.38 -1.33
C LEU A 62 -12.68 0.18 -0.49
N GLU A 63 -12.19 -0.85 -1.16
CA GLU A 63 -11.63 -2.03 -0.50
C GLU A 63 -10.26 -1.69 0.11
N LEU A 64 -10.20 -1.68 1.43
CA LEU A 64 -9.02 -1.28 2.20
C LEU A 64 -8.57 -2.43 3.09
N ILE A 65 -7.38 -2.95 2.82
CA ILE A 65 -6.74 -3.99 3.64
C ILE A 65 -5.64 -3.34 4.46
N GLN A 66 -5.84 -3.32 5.77
CA GLN A 66 -4.89 -2.76 6.72
C GLN A 66 -4.10 -3.88 7.38
N THR A 67 -2.77 -3.74 7.38
CA THR A 67 -1.83 -4.74 7.90
C THR A 67 -1.15 -4.27 9.16
N GLY A 68 -0.54 -5.20 9.89
CA GLY A 68 0.29 -4.90 11.05
C GLY A 68 1.69 -4.40 10.68
N ALA A 69 2.43 -4.02 11.67
CA ALA A 69 3.86 -3.71 11.61
C ALA A 69 4.53 -3.93 12.97
N LEU A 70 5.83 -4.10 12.95
CA LEU A 70 6.61 -4.12 14.20
C LEU A 70 6.57 -2.74 14.88
N PRO A 71 6.50 -2.68 16.22
CA PRO A 71 6.51 -1.42 16.95
C PRO A 71 7.89 -0.74 16.84
N THR A 72 7.90 0.60 16.87
CA THR A 72 9.13 1.39 16.92
C THR A 72 9.79 1.45 18.30
N LYS A 73 9.04 1.19 19.34
CA LYS A 73 9.54 1.21 20.74
C LYS A 73 9.58 -0.20 21.32
N PRO A 74 10.57 -0.52 22.16
CA PRO A 74 11.64 0.36 22.69
C PRO A 74 12.84 0.53 21.74
N LEU A 75 12.94 -0.28 20.69
CA LEU A 75 14.09 -0.33 19.77
C LEU A 75 13.80 0.51 18.52
N ARG A 76 14.22 1.77 18.51
CA ARG A 76 14.16 2.64 17.32
C ARG A 76 15.21 2.27 16.26
N LEU A 77 15.44 0.99 16.02
CA LEU A 77 16.46 0.55 15.09
C LEU A 77 16.09 0.81 13.63
N VAL A 78 14.79 0.84 13.32
CA VAL A 78 14.31 1.07 11.97
C VAL A 78 12.99 1.84 12.03
N GLY A 79 13.00 3.11 11.60
CA GLY A 79 11.79 3.94 11.55
C GLY A 79 10.89 3.64 10.36
N ASP A 80 11.47 3.09 9.28
CA ASP A 80 10.77 2.84 8.02
C ASP A 80 9.69 1.75 8.16
N ILE A 81 8.45 2.15 7.94
CA ILE A 81 7.30 1.25 8.02
C ILE A 81 7.33 0.18 6.92
N GLY A 82 7.99 0.44 5.79
CA GLY A 82 8.19 -0.54 4.73
C GLY A 82 9.03 -1.74 5.19
N ILE A 83 9.93 -1.55 6.14
CA ILE A 83 10.69 -2.64 6.79
C ILE A 83 9.85 -3.23 7.92
N ARG A 84 9.36 -2.41 8.83
CA ARG A 84 8.60 -2.86 10.01
C ARG A 84 7.37 -3.67 9.66
N GLY A 85 6.70 -3.33 8.57
CA GLY A 85 5.50 -4.00 8.09
C GLY A 85 5.73 -5.00 6.96
N PHE A 86 6.95 -5.19 6.48
CA PHE A 86 7.23 -5.92 5.24
C PHE A 86 6.59 -7.31 5.19
N PHE A 87 6.72 -8.11 6.22
CA PHE A 87 6.16 -9.47 6.23
C PHE A 87 4.64 -9.49 6.25
N TRP A 88 3.99 -8.54 6.94
CA TRP A 88 2.54 -8.40 6.93
C TRP A 88 2.05 -7.92 5.56
N HIS A 89 2.74 -6.97 4.94
CA HIS A 89 2.46 -6.49 3.59
C HIS A 89 2.55 -7.66 2.59
N LEU A 90 3.65 -8.41 2.67
CA LEU A 90 3.88 -9.56 1.80
C LEU A 90 2.82 -10.65 1.98
N ALA A 91 2.45 -10.95 3.22
CA ALA A 91 1.43 -11.95 3.53
C ALA A 91 0.05 -11.57 2.97
N ALA A 92 -0.35 -10.31 3.14
CA ALA A 92 -1.62 -9.80 2.61
C ALA A 92 -1.66 -9.87 1.07
N LEU A 93 -0.60 -9.42 0.41
CA LEU A 93 -0.50 -9.45 -1.05
C LEU A 93 -0.46 -10.87 -1.60
N ARG A 94 0.28 -11.78 -0.95
CA ARG A 94 0.29 -13.21 -1.33
C ARG A 94 -1.08 -13.85 -1.21
N ARG A 95 -1.82 -13.52 -0.16
CA ARG A 95 -3.18 -14.01 0.03
C ARG A 95 -4.09 -13.57 -1.12
N LEU A 96 -4.04 -12.29 -1.50
CA LEU A 96 -4.81 -11.77 -2.64
C LEU A 96 -4.42 -12.45 -3.96
N ALA A 97 -3.12 -12.63 -4.20
CA ALA A 97 -2.61 -13.28 -5.40
C ALA A 97 -3.01 -14.76 -5.46
N ALA A 98 -2.89 -15.49 -4.33
CA ALA A 98 -3.27 -16.90 -4.25
C ALA A 98 -4.77 -17.14 -4.47
N GLN A 99 -5.60 -16.17 -4.09
CA GLN A 99 -7.05 -16.19 -4.34
C GLN A 99 -7.43 -15.83 -5.78
N GLY A 100 -6.46 -15.43 -6.62
CA GLY A 100 -6.73 -14.92 -7.96
C GLY A 100 -7.59 -13.64 -7.94
N SER A 101 -7.54 -12.89 -6.85
CA SER A 101 -8.42 -11.74 -6.62
C SER A 101 -7.82 -10.42 -7.10
N ILE A 102 -6.63 -10.43 -7.68
CA ILE A 102 -5.96 -9.26 -8.25
C ILE A 102 -5.23 -9.63 -9.55
N ASP A 103 -5.24 -8.71 -10.52
CA ASP A 103 -4.62 -8.88 -11.84
C ASP A 103 -3.29 -8.15 -11.96
N PHE A 104 -3.06 -7.14 -11.13
CA PHE A 104 -1.86 -6.31 -11.17
C PHE A 104 -1.54 -5.76 -9.78
N LEU A 105 -0.25 -5.60 -9.48
CA LEU A 105 0.23 -4.94 -8.27
C LEU A 105 0.96 -3.64 -8.64
N LEU A 106 0.49 -2.51 -8.12
CA LEU A 106 1.21 -1.24 -8.17
C LEU A 106 1.77 -0.93 -6.78
N VAL A 107 3.08 -0.78 -6.69
CA VAL A 107 3.78 -0.47 -5.43
C VAL A 107 4.21 0.99 -5.46
N THR A 108 3.66 1.81 -4.58
CA THR A 108 4.14 3.18 -4.40
C THR A 108 5.36 3.19 -3.48
N ILE A 109 6.37 3.95 -3.88
CA ILE A 109 7.68 3.95 -3.22
C ILE A 109 7.93 5.31 -2.58
N PRO A 110 7.60 5.49 -1.30
CA PRO A 110 8.47 6.23 -0.40
C PRO A 110 9.49 5.31 0.29
N SER A 111 9.17 4.05 0.56
CA SER A 111 10.13 3.08 1.11
C SER A 111 10.71 2.19 0.02
N ASN A 112 12.02 2.26 -0.19
CA ASN A 112 12.71 1.42 -1.19
C ASN A 112 12.56 -0.09 -0.94
N TYR A 113 12.38 -0.49 0.31
CA TYR A 113 12.19 -1.90 0.67
C TYR A 113 10.88 -2.46 0.13
N SER A 114 9.87 -1.63 -0.02
CA SER A 114 8.57 -2.02 -0.59
C SER A 114 8.67 -2.47 -2.05
N ALA A 115 9.69 -2.04 -2.79
CA ALA A 115 9.94 -2.50 -4.15
C ALA A 115 10.14 -4.03 -4.23
N LEU A 116 10.66 -4.65 -3.17
CA LEU A 116 10.86 -6.09 -3.09
C LEU A 116 9.55 -6.88 -3.07
N LEU A 117 8.44 -6.26 -2.68
CA LEU A 117 7.11 -6.88 -2.73
C LEU A 117 6.73 -7.28 -4.15
N GLY A 118 6.93 -6.40 -5.12
CA GLY A 118 6.65 -6.69 -6.53
C GLY A 118 7.44 -7.89 -7.04
N ARG A 119 8.76 -7.91 -6.79
CA ARG A 119 9.61 -9.04 -7.18
C ARG A 119 9.18 -10.34 -6.49
N ALA A 120 8.83 -10.29 -5.22
CA ALA A 120 8.38 -11.47 -4.48
C ALA A 120 7.09 -12.07 -5.07
N LEU A 121 6.11 -11.22 -5.39
CA LEU A 121 4.84 -11.64 -5.99
C LEU A 121 5.03 -12.17 -7.42
N TRP A 122 5.89 -11.54 -8.21
CA TRP A 122 6.24 -12.05 -9.53
C TRP A 122 6.86 -13.44 -9.46
N ARG A 123 7.80 -13.67 -8.54
CA ARG A 123 8.45 -14.97 -8.39
C ARG A 123 7.51 -16.08 -7.94
N SER A 124 6.61 -15.78 -7.00
CA SER A 124 5.74 -16.80 -6.39
C SER A 124 4.42 -17.02 -7.15
N HIS A 125 3.87 -15.98 -7.76
CA HIS A 125 2.52 -16.03 -8.38
C HIS A 125 2.49 -15.54 -9.83
N ARG A 126 3.63 -15.12 -10.39
CA ARG A 126 3.72 -14.49 -11.71
C ARG A 126 2.79 -13.28 -11.88
N LEU A 127 2.48 -12.61 -10.76
CA LEU A 127 1.66 -11.42 -10.76
C LEU A 127 2.43 -10.24 -11.36
N PRO A 128 1.94 -9.63 -12.45
CA PRO A 128 2.57 -8.43 -13.02
C PRO A 128 2.55 -7.28 -12.01
N PHE A 129 3.62 -6.48 -12.00
CA PHE A 129 3.71 -5.36 -11.09
C PHE A 129 4.37 -4.15 -11.73
N GLY A 130 4.09 -2.98 -11.17
CA GLY A 130 4.75 -1.71 -11.45
C GLY A 130 5.26 -1.08 -10.16
N LEU A 131 6.29 -0.26 -10.28
CA LEU A 131 6.84 0.55 -9.18
C LEU A 131 6.59 2.01 -9.49
N ASP A 132 5.98 2.74 -8.56
CA ASP A 132 5.71 4.17 -8.67
C ASP A 132 6.66 4.95 -7.75
N TYR A 133 7.78 5.38 -8.30
CA TYR A 133 8.73 6.23 -7.61
C TYR A 133 8.25 7.68 -7.64
N GLN A 134 7.98 8.24 -6.46
CA GLN A 134 7.44 9.59 -6.34
C GLN A 134 8.53 10.65 -6.22
N ASP A 135 9.68 10.27 -5.67
CA ASP A 135 10.82 11.14 -5.48
C ASP A 135 12.00 10.70 -6.35
N PRO A 136 12.77 11.65 -6.90
CA PRO A 136 14.05 11.32 -7.52
C PRO A 136 15.04 10.85 -6.46
N TRP A 137 15.89 9.94 -6.82
CA TRP A 137 16.88 9.28 -5.96
C TRP A 137 18.29 9.51 -6.43
#